data_7b84e0db89554853d29fac31e7a72dba
#
_entry.id   7b84e0db89554853d29fac31e7a72dba
#
_cell.length_a   1.000
_cell.length_b   1.000
_cell.length_c   1.000
_cell.angle_alpha   90.00
_cell.angle_beta   90.00
_cell.angle_gamma   90.00
#
_symmetry.space_group_name_H-M   'P 1'
#
loop_
_entity.id
_entity.type
_entity.pdbx_description
1 polymer ?
#
loop_
_entity_poly.entity_id
_entity_poly.type
_entity_poly.pdbx_seq_one_letter_code
_entity_poly.pdbx_strand_id
1 'polypeptide(L)'
;MRFEHAQVCGFEGALRGMRNPLASWKRTDSLYGLEKYDDMPEFHVAASWVEATNPDLDKNDYKYEVLQDKYAEWLRNNGILKFDEEKNDYVEYAFIGPKDMDLAERLMNAGTEHRKFLRQIQVSVDITAPLYWWKEFDTYKVGTTANSTSTMHKLASTPITLDCFEIDDYIELDEDFKYEIDKLIEFLEYLRQKYNETKDKRYWKELIRWLPESWLQTRTVTMNYENLRSICHQRANHKLTQWHQFVQWVDCYVPYSAQFVFGKPVALD
;
A
#
# COMPACT_ATOMS: atom_id res chain seq x y z
N MET A 1 -6.95 11.45 -2.13
CA MET A 1 -5.92 10.67 -2.89
C MET A 1 -6.56 9.44 -3.51
N ARG A 2 -5.92 8.82 -4.54
CA ARG A 2 -6.34 7.51 -5.09
C ARG A 2 -5.16 6.57 -5.06
N PHE A 3 -5.45 5.29 -4.81
CA PHE A 3 -4.47 4.19 -4.78
C PHE A 3 -5.00 3.08 -5.67
N GLU A 4 -4.27 2.73 -6.73
CA GLU A 4 -4.72 1.82 -7.78
C GLU A 4 -3.61 0.82 -8.12
N HIS A 5 -3.97 -0.34 -8.66
CA HIS A 5 -3.05 -1.37 -9.13
C HIS A 5 -2.00 -1.84 -8.08
N ALA A 6 -2.39 -1.88 -6.81
CA ALA A 6 -1.48 -2.31 -5.76
C ALA A 6 -1.08 -3.78 -5.94
N GLN A 7 0.23 -4.04 -5.82
CA GLN A 7 0.81 -5.38 -5.89
C GLN A 7 1.79 -5.55 -4.75
N VAL A 8 1.74 -6.68 -4.09
CA VAL A 8 2.68 -7.04 -3.01
C VAL A 8 3.32 -8.37 -3.34
N CYS A 9 4.64 -8.47 -3.16
CA CYS A 9 5.38 -9.69 -3.42
C CYS A 9 6.60 -9.84 -2.49
N GLY A 10 7.19 -11.04 -2.45
CA GLY A 10 8.44 -11.30 -1.75
C GLY A 10 8.30 -11.92 -0.36
N PHE A 11 7.10 -12.26 0.11
CA PHE A 11 6.90 -12.87 1.43
C PHE A 11 7.71 -14.16 1.61
N GLU A 12 7.63 -15.11 0.67
CA GLU A 12 8.36 -16.37 0.75
C GLU A 12 9.87 -16.15 0.95
N GLY A 13 10.48 -15.31 0.09
CA GLY A 13 11.92 -15.00 0.17
C GLY A 13 12.30 -14.31 1.47
N ALA A 14 11.47 -13.38 1.94
CA ALA A 14 11.68 -12.63 3.17
C ALA A 14 11.62 -13.52 4.42
N LEU A 15 10.59 -14.35 4.54
CA LEU A 15 10.39 -15.23 5.70
C LEU A 15 11.42 -16.38 5.71
N ARG A 16 11.78 -16.94 4.55
CA ARG A 16 12.93 -17.85 4.45
C ARG A 16 14.21 -17.15 4.88
N GLY A 17 14.42 -15.91 4.45
CA GLY A 17 15.60 -15.09 4.78
C GLY A 17 15.77 -14.84 6.28
N MET A 18 14.69 -14.61 7.02
CA MET A 18 14.76 -14.41 8.48
C MET A 18 15.18 -15.67 9.24
N ARG A 19 15.05 -16.86 8.64
CA ARG A 19 15.47 -18.15 9.23
C ARG A 19 16.90 -18.54 8.89
N ASN A 20 17.57 -17.83 7.96
CA ASN A 20 18.96 -18.13 7.54
C ASN A 20 19.97 -18.14 8.70
N PRO A 21 19.95 -17.18 9.66
CA PRO A 21 20.97 -17.12 10.70
C PRO A 21 21.11 -18.39 11.54
N LEU A 22 20.01 -19.13 11.71
CA LEU A 22 19.97 -20.36 12.49
C LEU A 22 19.67 -21.60 11.64
N ALA A 23 19.70 -21.48 10.31
CA ALA A 23 19.39 -22.56 9.36
C ALA A 23 18.07 -23.29 9.70
N SER A 24 17.07 -22.55 10.19
CA SER A 24 15.85 -23.12 10.77
C SER A 24 14.68 -23.21 9.79
N TRP A 25 14.97 -23.37 8.48
CA TRP A 25 13.95 -23.40 7.40
C TRP A 25 12.88 -24.50 7.58
N LYS A 26 13.26 -25.65 8.16
CA LYS A 26 12.32 -26.76 8.44
C LYS A 26 11.24 -26.41 9.49
N ARG A 27 11.36 -25.26 10.15
CA ARG A 27 10.41 -24.79 11.16
C ARG A 27 9.33 -23.87 10.57
N THR A 28 9.41 -23.55 9.26
CA THR A 28 8.37 -22.74 8.62
C THR A 28 7.04 -23.49 8.63
N ASP A 29 5.98 -22.75 8.87
CA ASP A 29 4.59 -23.21 8.87
C ASP A 29 3.69 -22.29 8.03
N SER A 30 4.31 -21.43 7.22
CA SER A 30 3.65 -20.60 6.22
C SER A 30 3.49 -21.34 4.90
N LEU A 31 2.46 -21.00 4.14
CA LEU A 31 2.21 -21.55 2.80
C LEU A 31 2.21 -20.44 1.75
N TYR A 32 2.83 -20.73 0.64
CA TYR A 32 2.94 -19.87 -0.54
C TYR A 32 2.71 -20.67 -1.80
N GLY A 33 2.03 -20.09 -2.79
CA GLY A 33 1.82 -20.76 -4.07
C GLY A 33 1.41 -19.80 -5.17
N LEU A 34 1.65 -20.26 -6.40
CA LEU A 34 1.27 -19.63 -7.67
C LEU A 34 0.42 -20.55 -8.53
N GLU A 35 -0.02 -21.69 -8.01
CA GLU A 35 -0.75 -22.72 -8.76
C GLU A 35 -1.99 -23.14 -8.01
N LYS A 36 -2.87 -23.81 -8.77
CA LYS A 36 -4.09 -24.42 -8.25
C LYS A 36 -3.82 -25.26 -7.00
N TYR A 37 -4.54 -24.95 -5.95
CA TYR A 37 -4.50 -25.71 -4.70
C TYR A 37 -5.87 -26.37 -4.52
N ASP A 38 -5.91 -27.71 -4.61
CA ASP A 38 -7.15 -28.48 -4.48
C ASP A 38 -7.72 -28.48 -3.05
N ASP A 39 -6.84 -28.19 -2.06
CA ASP A 39 -7.21 -28.08 -0.64
C ASP A 39 -7.04 -26.63 -0.19
N MET A 40 -8.04 -26.01 0.36
CA MET A 40 -8.04 -24.62 0.86
C MET A 40 -6.81 -24.33 1.75
N PRO A 41 -5.77 -23.65 1.24
CA PRO A 41 -4.47 -23.53 1.92
C PRO A 41 -4.56 -22.73 3.22
N GLU A 42 -5.51 -21.79 3.31
CA GLU A 42 -5.79 -21.03 4.53
C GLU A 42 -6.18 -21.93 5.70
N PHE A 43 -6.92 -23.04 5.47
CA PHE A 43 -7.33 -23.95 6.54
C PHE A 43 -6.16 -24.77 7.10
N HIS A 44 -5.18 -25.12 6.28
CA HIS A 44 -3.96 -25.77 6.76
C HIS A 44 -3.15 -24.84 7.69
N VAL A 45 -3.00 -23.58 7.31
CA VAL A 45 -2.30 -22.59 8.15
C VAL A 45 -3.15 -22.24 9.37
N ALA A 46 -4.46 -22.13 9.23
CA ALA A 46 -5.41 -21.90 10.34
C ALA A 46 -5.32 -23.01 11.39
N ALA A 47 -5.22 -24.27 11.00
CA ALA A 47 -5.02 -25.39 11.94
C ALA A 47 -3.74 -25.17 12.78
N SER A 48 -2.64 -24.75 12.16
CA SER A 48 -1.40 -24.44 12.89
C SER A 48 -1.59 -23.30 13.89
N TRP A 49 -2.41 -22.29 13.58
CA TRP A 49 -2.77 -21.22 14.50
C TRP A 49 -3.60 -21.70 15.70
N VAL A 50 -4.60 -22.56 15.46
CA VAL A 50 -5.39 -23.15 16.57
C VAL A 50 -4.47 -23.94 17.50
N GLU A 51 -3.63 -24.80 16.98
CA GLU A 51 -2.70 -25.63 17.74
C GLU A 51 -1.68 -24.80 18.55
N ALA A 52 -1.20 -23.70 17.97
CA ALA A 52 -0.25 -22.81 18.65
C ALA A 52 -0.88 -22.02 19.81
N THR A 53 -2.14 -21.60 19.66
CA THR A 53 -2.86 -20.76 20.63
C THR A 53 -3.66 -21.56 21.65
N ASN A 54 -4.02 -22.81 21.32
CA ASN A 54 -4.79 -23.72 22.16
C ASN A 54 -4.19 -25.15 22.16
N PRO A 55 -2.99 -25.34 22.72
CA PRO A 55 -2.24 -26.59 22.57
C PRO A 55 -2.92 -27.83 23.18
N ASP A 56 -3.83 -27.63 24.13
CA ASP A 56 -4.55 -28.70 24.82
C ASP A 56 -5.94 -28.99 24.21
N LEU A 57 -6.33 -28.28 23.15
CA LEU A 57 -7.65 -28.46 22.53
C LEU A 57 -7.65 -29.68 21.61
N ASP A 58 -8.61 -30.61 21.84
CA ASP A 58 -8.80 -31.78 20.98
C ASP A 58 -9.24 -31.34 19.57
N LYS A 59 -8.60 -31.91 18.54
CA LYS A 59 -8.94 -31.64 17.14
C LYS A 59 -10.36 -32.09 16.74
N ASN A 60 -10.96 -33.00 17.49
CA ASN A 60 -12.34 -33.44 17.31
C ASN A 60 -13.36 -32.60 18.08
N ASP A 61 -12.91 -31.61 18.86
CA ASP A 61 -13.81 -30.70 19.55
C ASP A 61 -14.39 -29.67 18.57
N TYR A 62 -15.70 -29.45 18.64
CA TYR A 62 -16.38 -28.43 17.83
C TYR A 62 -15.72 -27.04 17.95
N LYS A 63 -15.16 -26.72 19.13
CA LYS A 63 -14.43 -25.48 19.34
C LYS A 63 -13.18 -25.36 18.44
N TYR A 64 -12.52 -26.49 18.11
CA TYR A 64 -11.38 -26.50 17.21
C TYR A 64 -11.81 -26.05 15.81
N GLU A 65 -12.89 -26.61 15.28
CA GLU A 65 -13.44 -26.25 13.97
C GLU A 65 -13.82 -24.75 13.92
N VAL A 66 -14.53 -24.25 14.92
CA VAL A 66 -14.90 -22.83 15.02
C VAL A 66 -13.67 -21.90 15.04
N LEU A 67 -12.62 -22.26 15.76
CA LEU A 67 -11.39 -21.46 15.79
C LEU A 67 -10.63 -21.55 14.46
N GLN A 68 -10.60 -22.72 13.84
CA GLN A 68 -9.98 -22.89 12.51
C GLN A 68 -10.67 -22.02 11.46
N ASP A 69 -12.00 -21.97 11.44
CA ASP A 69 -12.77 -21.09 10.56
C ASP A 69 -12.43 -19.62 10.78
N LYS A 70 -12.35 -19.17 12.01
CA LYS A 70 -11.97 -17.78 12.35
C LYS A 70 -10.57 -17.44 11.89
N TYR A 71 -9.58 -18.32 12.10
CA TYR A 71 -8.22 -18.10 11.60
C TYR A 71 -8.15 -18.15 10.06
N ALA A 72 -8.90 -19.04 9.42
CA ALA A 72 -8.97 -19.10 7.96
C ALA A 72 -9.56 -17.79 7.38
N GLU A 73 -10.62 -17.26 7.99
CA GLU A 73 -11.19 -15.96 7.62
C GLU A 73 -10.19 -14.82 7.84
N TRP A 74 -9.51 -14.80 9.00
CA TRP A 74 -8.47 -13.82 9.27
C TRP A 74 -7.33 -13.88 8.24
N LEU A 75 -6.88 -15.09 7.85
CA LEU A 75 -5.84 -15.28 6.84
C LEU A 75 -6.29 -14.77 5.46
N ARG A 76 -7.53 -15.02 5.06
CA ARG A 76 -8.10 -14.48 3.81
C ARG A 76 -8.13 -12.95 3.80
N ASN A 77 -8.47 -12.34 4.93
CA ASN A 77 -8.60 -10.89 5.05
C ASN A 77 -7.26 -10.17 5.17
N ASN A 78 -6.22 -10.82 5.70
CA ASN A 78 -4.91 -10.20 5.97
C ASN A 78 -3.79 -10.71 5.06
N GLY A 79 -3.91 -11.90 4.49
CA GLY A 79 -2.94 -12.51 3.60
C GLY A 79 -3.04 -12.06 2.15
N ILE A 80 -2.35 -12.80 1.28
CA ILE A 80 -2.53 -12.67 -0.17
C ILE A 80 -3.39 -13.84 -0.62
N LEU A 81 -4.47 -13.55 -1.33
CA LEU A 81 -5.30 -14.53 -2.00
C LEU A 81 -5.84 -13.87 -3.27
N LYS A 82 -5.32 -14.27 -4.42
CA LYS A 82 -5.76 -13.77 -5.73
C LYS A 82 -6.55 -14.82 -6.47
N PHE A 83 -7.74 -14.46 -6.89
CA PHE A 83 -8.61 -15.26 -7.72
C PHE A 83 -8.52 -14.80 -9.18
N ASP A 84 -8.38 -15.73 -10.10
CA ASP A 84 -8.39 -15.50 -11.54
C ASP A 84 -9.77 -15.92 -12.09
N GLU A 85 -10.57 -14.93 -12.49
CA GLU A 85 -11.94 -15.15 -12.97
C GLU A 85 -11.96 -15.97 -14.28
N GLU A 86 -10.96 -15.82 -15.15
CA GLU A 86 -10.87 -16.57 -16.42
C GLU A 86 -10.59 -18.04 -16.16
N LYS A 87 -9.76 -18.36 -15.20
CA LYS A 87 -9.43 -19.73 -14.78
C LYS A 87 -10.44 -20.31 -13.79
N ASN A 88 -11.26 -19.45 -13.20
CA ASN A 88 -12.16 -19.78 -12.10
C ASN A 88 -11.44 -20.48 -10.94
N ASP A 89 -10.27 -19.96 -10.55
CA ASP A 89 -9.39 -20.57 -9.56
C ASP A 89 -8.50 -19.54 -8.85
N TYR A 90 -7.96 -19.90 -7.67
CA TYR A 90 -6.94 -19.12 -7.00
C TYR A 90 -5.57 -19.32 -7.65
N VAL A 91 -4.89 -18.22 -7.98
CA VAL A 91 -3.62 -18.23 -8.71
C VAL A 91 -2.42 -17.77 -7.89
N GLU A 92 -2.64 -17.10 -6.77
CA GLU A 92 -1.57 -16.68 -5.87
C GLU A 92 -2.08 -16.64 -4.44
N TYR A 93 -1.34 -17.22 -3.51
CA TYR A 93 -1.63 -17.11 -2.09
C TYR A 93 -0.34 -16.99 -1.26
N ALA A 94 -0.46 -16.28 -0.13
CA ALA A 94 0.58 -16.20 0.90
C ALA A 94 -0.07 -16.10 2.29
N PHE A 95 -0.01 -17.21 3.02
CA PHE A 95 -0.55 -17.33 4.38
C PHE A 95 0.57 -17.61 5.37
N ILE A 96 0.73 -16.74 6.37
CA ILE A 96 1.80 -16.80 7.35
C ILE A 96 1.34 -17.60 8.56
N GLY A 97 2.10 -18.65 8.90
CA GLY A 97 1.85 -19.47 10.06
C GLY A 97 2.37 -18.85 11.38
N PRO A 98 1.92 -19.38 12.53
CA PRO A 98 2.22 -18.80 13.84
C PRO A 98 3.70 -18.80 14.19
N LYS A 99 4.49 -19.81 13.79
CA LYS A 99 5.93 -19.86 14.09
C LYS A 99 6.74 -18.87 13.27
N ASP A 100 6.31 -18.60 12.03
CA ASP A 100 6.92 -17.57 11.20
C ASP A 100 6.53 -16.18 11.70
N MET A 101 5.28 -15.98 12.10
CA MET A 101 4.79 -14.73 12.66
C MET A 101 5.50 -14.39 13.99
N ASP A 102 5.59 -15.35 14.93
CA ASP A 102 6.32 -15.16 16.21
C ASP A 102 7.79 -14.77 15.97
N LEU A 103 8.48 -15.45 15.03
CA LEU A 103 9.85 -15.09 14.68
C LEU A 103 9.94 -13.68 14.09
N ALA A 104 9.04 -13.32 13.18
CA ALA A 104 8.99 -12.01 12.56
C ALA A 104 8.77 -10.90 13.61
N GLU A 105 7.81 -11.06 14.52
CA GLU A 105 7.53 -10.11 15.60
C GLU A 105 8.75 -9.93 16.52
N ARG A 106 9.41 -11.01 16.92
CA ARG A 106 10.65 -10.95 17.72
C ARG A 106 11.75 -10.19 17.00
N LEU A 107 11.95 -10.43 15.71
CA LEU A 107 12.98 -9.73 14.93
C LEU A 107 12.62 -8.25 14.72
N MET A 108 11.34 -7.91 14.55
CA MET A 108 10.90 -6.52 14.46
C MET A 108 11.15 -5.75 15.77
N ASN A 109 10.88 -6.38 16.91
CA ASN A 109 11.10 -5.81 18.23
C ASN A 109 12.58 -5.70 18.61
N ALA A 110 13.44 -6.55 18.05
CA ALA A 110 14.89 -6.54 18.30
C ALA A 110 15.64 -5.38 17.59
N GLY A 111 15.01 -4.68 16.66
CA GLY A 111 15.53 -3.47 16.03
C GLY A 111 15.79 -3.59 14.52
N THR A 112 16.25 -2.48 13.92
CA THR A 112 16.37 -2.33 12.46
C THR A 112 17.32 -3.34 11.81
N GLU A 113 18.37 -3.74 12.53
CA GLU A 113 19.35 -4.71 12.04
C GLU A 113 18.80 -6.15 11.99
N HIS A 114 17.76 -6.42 12.77
CA HIS A 114 17.14 -7.73 12.83
C HIS A 114 15.94 -7.86 11.90
N ARG A 115 15.18 -6.78 11.65
CA ARG A 115 14.00 -6.79 10.79
C ARG A 115 14.30 -6.57 9.30
N LYS A 116 15.50 -6.91 8.84
CA LYS A 116 15.93 -6.77 7.42
C LYS A 116 15.00 -7.48 6.43
N PHE A 117 14.31 -8.54 6.85
CA PHE A 117 13.38 -9.28 6.02
C PHE A 117 12.25 -8.37 5.48
N LEU A 118 11.83 -7.33 6.24
CA LEU A 118 10.85 -6.36 5.76
C LEU A 118 11.28 -5.61 4.50
N ARG A 119 12.60 -5.48 4.26
CA ARG A 119 13.14 -4.84 3.05
C ARG A 119 13.05 -5.73 1.82
N GLN A 120 12.72 -7.01 1.98
CA GLN A 120 12.56 -7.98 0.90
C GLN A 120 11.10 -8.12 0.45
N ILE A 121 10.15 -7.60 1.23
CA ILE A 121 8.73 -7.57 0.85
C ILE A 121 8.48 -6.23 0.14
N GLN A 122 8.10 -6.30 -1.14
CA GLN A 122 7.92 -5.14 -2.00
C GLN A 122 6.44 -4.83 -2.22
N VAL A 123 6.14 -3.54 -2.28
CA VAL A 123 4.82 -3.01 -2.65
C VAL A 123 5.00 -2.09 -3.85
N SER A 124 4.24 -2.33 -4.90
CA SER A 124 4.13 -1.44 -6.06
C SER A 124 2.70 -0.93 -6.14
N VAL A 125 2.49 0.37 -6.32
CA VAL A 125 1.16 0.99 -6.32
C VAL A 125 1.17 2.28 -7.14
N ASP A 126 0.08 2.52 -7.87
CA ASP A 126 -0.19 3.80 -8.51
C ASP A 126 -0.86 4.74 -7.51
N ILE A 127 -0.20 5.86 -7.21
CA ILE A 127 -0.72 6.85 -6.26
C ILE A 127 -0.98 8.15 -7.04
N THR A 128 -2.23 8.64 -6.98
CA THR A 128 -2.58 9.98 -7.45
C THR A 128 -2.72 10.90 -6.24
N ALA A 129 -1.85 11.92 -6.20
CA ALA A 129 -1.75 12.83 -5.07
C ALA A 129 -1.33 14.24 -5.53
N PRO A 130 -1.58 15.30 -4.72
CA PRO A 130 -1.17 16.66 -5.04
C PRO A 130 0.35 16.83 -4.96
N LEU A 131 0.88 17.81 -5.70
CA LEU A 131 2.33 18.07 -5.75
C LEU A 131 2.91 18.40 -4.39
N TYR A 132 2.17 19.11 -3.52
CA TYR A 132 2.65 19.42 -2.17
C TYR A 132 2.87 18.17 -1.33
N TRP A 133 2.05 17.11 -1.48
CA TRP A 133 2.24 15.83 -0.81
C TRP A 133 3.46 15.08 -1.38
N TRP A 134 3.62 15.10 -2.72
CA TRP A 134 4.76 14.48 -3.39
C TRP A 134 6.11 15.07 -2.95
N LYS A 135 6.18 16.38 -2.70
CA LYS A 135 7.40 17.04 -2.17
C LYS A 135 7.82 16.47 -0.83
N GLU A 136 6.87 16.15 0.04
CA GLU A 136 7.15 15.49 1.31
C GLU A 136 7.49 14.01 1.12
N PHE A 137 6.74 13.29 0.25
CA PHE A 137 7.03 11.89 -0.06
C PHE A 137 8.42 11.70 -0.66
N ASP A 138 8.89 12.63 -1.49
CA ASP A 138 10.23 12.62 -2.12
C ASP A 138 11.38 12.68 -1.09
N THR A 139 11.12 12.93 0.19
CA THR A 139 12.11 12.81 1.27
C THR A 139 12.45 11.37 1.62
N TYR A 140 11.58 10.41 1.30
CA TYR A 140 11.75 8.96 1.52
C TYR A 140 12.47 8.29 0.34
N LYS A 141 13.74 8.67 0.10
CA LYS A 141 14.49 8.25 -1.11
C LYS A 141 15.12 6.85 -1.02
N VAL A 142 15.35 6.36 0.19
CA VAL A 142 16.05 5.08 0.37
C VAL A 142 15.06 3.94 0.28
N GLY A 143 15.23 3.08 -0.73
CA GLY A 143 14.37 1.92 -0.95
C GLY A 143 13.02 2.23 -1.61
N THR A 144 12.83 3.45 -2.12
CA THR A 144 11.67 3.84 -2.91
C THR A 144 12.08 4.20 -4.34
N THR A 145 11.24 3.86 -5.30
CA THR A 145 11.38 4.26 -6.70
C THR A 145 10.03 4.75 -7.20
N ALA A 146 10.00 5.86 -7.95
CA ALA A 146 8.78 6.41 -8.49
C ALA A 146 8.92 6.78 -9.96
N ASN A 147 7.93 6.39 -10.78
CA ASN A 147 7.75 6.86 -12.14
C ASN A 147 6.49 7.72 -12.20
N SER A 148 6.62 8.99 -12.58
CA SER A 148 5.53 9.95 -12.57
C SER A 148 4.94 10.24 -13.95
N THR A 149 3.66 10.59 -14.00
CA THR A 149 3.11 11.30 -15.15
C THR A 149 3.83 12.63 -15.31
N SER A 150 4.26 12.91 -16.53
CA SER A 150 5.07 14.09 -16.80
C SER A 150 4.21 15.34 -16.93
N THR A 151 4.36 16.31 -16.06
CA THR A 151 3.80 17.66 -16.22
C THR A 151 4.39 18.36 -17.44
N MET A 152 5.65 18.09 -17.80
CA MET A 152 6.33 18.70 -18.95
C MET A 152 5.74 18.26 -20.30
N HIS A 153 5.29 17.01 -20.42
CA HIS A 153 4.80 16.45 -21.68
C HIS A 153 3.28 16.38 -21.78
N LYS A 154 2.60 16.20 -20.65
CA LYS A 154 1.15 15.93 -20.62
C LYS A 154 0.29 17.13 -20.25
N LEU A 155 0.83 18.12 -19.52
CA LEU A 155 0.07 19.26 -19.02
C LEU A 155 -0.70 20.00 -20.15
N ALA A 156 -0.07 20.18 -21.32
CA ALA A 156 -0.70 20.86 -22.45
C ALA A 156 -1.71 20.00 -23.24
N SER A 157 -1.70 18.68 -23.07
CA SER A 157 -2.52 17.76 -23.87
C SER A 157 -3.91 17.48 -23.29
N THR A 158 -4.13 17.78 -22.03
CA THR A 158 -5.41 17.52 -21.32
C THR A 158 -6.04 18.84 -20.90
N PRO A 159 -7.34 19.07 -21.10
CA PRO A 159 -8.04 20.24 -20.57
C PRO A 159 -7.83 20.36 -19.06
N ILE A 160 -7.61 21.59 -18.58
CA ILE A 160 -7.43 21.86 -17.15
C ILE A 160 -8.81 22.22 -16.57
N THR A 161 -9.27 21.34 -15.69
CA THR A 161 -10.55 21.46 -15.00
C THR A 161 -10.33 21.31 -13.50
N LEU A 162 -11.37 21.58 -12.70
CA LEU A 162 -11.31 21.45 -11.25
C LEU A 162 -10.84 20.07 -10.80
N ASP A 163 -11.22 18.99 -11.50
CA ASP A 163 -10.83 17.59 -11.20
C ASP A 163 -9.31 17.33 -11.34
N CYS A 164 -8.57 18.26 -11.95
CA CYS A 164 -7.13 18.17 -12.03
C CYS A 164 -6.42 18.54 -10.72
N PHE A 165 -7.15 19.03 -9.73
CA PHE A 165 -6.63 19.56 -8.48
C PHE A 165 -7.19 18.81 -7.27
N GLU A 166 -6.44 18.82 -6.20
CA GLU A 166 -6.90 18.40 -4.90
C GLU A 166 -7.77 19.50 -4.30
N ILE A 167 -9.04 19.19 -4.00
CA ILE A 167 -10.09 20.12 -3.65
C ILE A 167 -11.08 19.51 -2.63
N ASP A 168 -10.59 18.66 -1.72
CA ASP A 168 -11.44 17.93 -0.77
C ASP A 168 -12.34 18.88 0.05
N ASP A 169 -11.85 20.07 0.39
CA ASP A 169 -12.58 21.08 1.16
C ASP A 169 -13.35 22.10 0.28
N TYR A 170 -13.30 21.97 -1.06
CA TYR A 170 -13.85 22.99 -1.98
C TYR A 170 -15.35 23.27 -1.75
N ILE A 171 -16.15 22.28 -1.43
CA ILE A 171 -17.61 22.43 -1.26
C ILE A 171 -17.92 23.27 -0.01
N GLU A 172 -17.07 23.24 0.99
CA GLU A 172 -17.23 23.94 2.27
C GLU A 172 -16.76 25.41 2.22
N LEU A 173 -16.09 25.81 1.12
CA LEU A 173 -15.58 27.17 0.96
C LEU A 173 -16.72 28.13 0.59
N ASP A 174 -16.53 29.42 0.92
CA ASP A 174 -17.45 30.48 0.50
C ASP A 174 -17.39 30.73 -1.01
N GLU A 175 -18.44 31.37 -1.55
CA GLU A 175 -18.61 31.59 -2.99
C GLU A 175 -17.55 32.54 -3.57
N ASP A 176 -17.06 33.50 -2.80
CA ASP A 176 -16.01 34.42 -3.26
C ASP A 176 -14.69 33.65 -3.45
N PHE A 177 -14.38 32.72 -2.55
CA PHE A 177 -13.18 31.90 -2.65
C PHE A 177 -13.27 30.91 -3.84
N LYS A 178 -14.45 30.29 -4.05
CA LYS A 178 -14.70 29.42 -5.21
C LYS A 178 -14.52 30.20 -6.52
N TYR A 179 -15.03 31.42 -6.59
CA TYR A 179 -14.84 32.30 -7.75
C TYR A 179 -13.37 32.54 -8.07
N GLU A 180 -12.53 32.80 -7.07
CA GLU A 180 -11.09 33.02 -7.28
C GLU A 180 -10.37 31.74 -7.75
N ILE A 181 -10.76 30.54 -7.25
CA ILE A 181 -10.25 29.26 -7.74
C ILE A 181 -10.63 29.05 -9.20
N ASP A 182 -11.89 29.31 -9.57
CA ASP A 182 -12.36 29.17 -10.95
C ASP A 182 -11.60 30.12 -11.90
N LYS A 183 -11.32 31.35 -11.47
CA LYS A 183 -10.49 32.29 -12.23
C LYS A 183 -9.05 31.80 -12.44
N LEU A 184 -8.46 31.18 -11.44
CA LEU A 184 -7.15 30.59 -11.57
C LEU A 184 -7.15 29.43 -12.59
N ILE A 185 -8.16 28.56 -12.55
CA ILE A 185 -8.31 27.45 -13.49
C ILE A 185 -8.54 27.99 -14.92
N GLU A 186 -9.39 28.97 -15.12
CA GLU A 186 -9.61 29.65 -16.40
C GLU A 186 -8.30 30.23 -16.95
N PHE A 187 -7.48 30.85 -16.12
CA PHE A 187 -6.18 31.40 -16.50
C PHE A 187 -5.21 30.28 -16.95
N LEU A 188 -5.13 29.18 -16.22
CA LEU A 188 -4.27 28.05 -16.60
C LEU A 188 -4.73 27.41 -17.91
N GLU A 189 -6.05 27.23 -18.08
CA GLU A 189 -6.63 26.69 -19.32
C GLU A 189 -6.40 27.64 -20.50
N TYR A 190 -6.52 28.95 -20.31
CA TYR A 190 -6.14 29.96 -21.31
C TYR A 190 -4.69 29.81 -21.77
N LEU A 191 -3.73 29.66 -20.83
CA LEU A 191 -2.32 29.46 -21.18
C LEU A 191 -2.10 28.17 -21.96
N ARG A 192 -2.80 27.08 -21.59
CA ARG A 192 -2.77 25.80 -22.31
C ARG A 192 -3.28 25.94 -23.73
N GLN A 193 -4.43 26.58 -23.92
CA GLN A 193 -5.03 26.82 -25.25
C GLN A 193 -4.12 27.68 -26.11
N LYS A 194 -3.60 28.78 -25.60
CA LYS A 194 -2.66 29.65 -26.30
C LYS A 194 -1.38 28.93 -26.74
N TYR A 195 -0.84 28.07 -25.89
CA TYR A 195 0.27 27.22 -26.31
C TYR A 195 -0.11 26.25 -27.43
N ASN A 196 -1.28 25.62 -27.33
CA ASN A 196 -1.72 24.67 -28.36
C ASN A 196 -2.02 25.32 -29.70
N GLU A 197 -2.55 26.55 -29.72
CA GLU A 197 -2.83 27.36 -30.94
C GLU A 197 -1.54 27.85 -31.58
N THR A 198 -0.65 28.44 -30.79
CA THR A 198 0.49 29.21 -31.33
C THR A 198 1.80 28.41 -31.34
N LYS A 199 1.89 27.33 -30.57
CA LYS A 199 3.13 26.60 -30.26
C LYS A 199 4.24 27.46 -29.64
N ASP A 200 3.90 28.65 -29.14
CA ASP A 200 4.85 29.54 -28.48
C ASP A 200 5.17 29.00 -27.07
N LYS A 201 6.43 28.60 -26.88
CA LYS A 201 6.94 28.03 -25.65
C LYS A 201 6.84 28.99 -24.43
N ARG A 202 6.60 30.28 -24.64
CA ARG A 202 6.39 31.23 -23.53
C ARG A 202 5.11 30.88 -22.77
N TYR A 203 4.00 30.57 -23.46
CA TYR A 203 2.75 30.15 -22.81
C TYR A 203 2.91 28.83 -22.05
N TRP A 204 3.60 27.87 -22.65
CA TRP A 204 3.90 26.61 -21.97
C TRP A 204 4.75 26.83 -20.70
N LYS A 205 5.74 27.72 -20.75
CA LYS A 205 6.58 28.04 -19.60
C LYS A 205 5.80 28.74 -18.49
N GLU A 206 4.89 29.65 -18.84
CA GLU A 206 4.01 30.31 -17.87
C GLU A 206 3.03 29.31 -17.25
N LEU A 207 2.46 28.37 -18.02
CA LEU A 207 1.60 27.32 -17.51
C LEU A 207 2.30 26.47 -16.44
N ILE A 208 3.57 26.10 -16.64
CA ILE A 208 4.35 25.37 -15.64
C ILE A 208 4.63 26.24 -14.40
N ARG A 209 4.96 27.51 -14.59
CA ARG A 209 5.29 28.42 -13.47
C ARG A 209 4.13 28.65 -12.51
N TRP A 210 2.95 28.75 -13.06
CA TRP A 210 1.72 29.05 -12.30
C TRP A 210 0.90 27.83 -11.90
N LEU A 211 1.41 26.61 -12.18
CA LEU A 211 0.73 25.39 -11.77
C LEU A 211 0.67 25.28 -10.25
N PRO A 212 -0.54 25.25 -9.66
CA PRO A 212 -0.69 25.16 -8.22
C PRO A 212 -0.15 23.83 -7.64
N GLU A 213 0.28 23.86 -6.41
CA GLU A 213 0.74 22.69 -5.66
C GLU A 213 -0.38 21.64 -5.43
N SER A 214 -1.64 22.06 -5.55
CA SER A 214 -2.81 21.17 -5.51
C SER A 214 -2.99 20.32 -6.76
N TRP A 215 -2.19 20.55 -7.84
CA TRP A 215 -2.22 19.72 -9.04
C TRP A 215 -2.00 18.24 -8.72
N LEU A 216 -2.93 17.40 -9.19
CA LEU A 216 -2.85 15.96 -9.00
C LEU A 216 -1.88 15.32 -9.99
N GLN A 217 -0.91 14.59 -9.48
CA GLN A 217 0.04 13.83 -10.26
C GLN A 217 -0.04 12.35 -9.87
N THR A 218 -0.14 11.47 -10.86
CA THR A 218 -0.05 10.02 -10.63
C THR A 218 1.40 9.57 -10.73
N ARG A 219 1.82 8.74 -9.77
CA ARG A 219 3.12 8.06 -9.80
C ARG A 219 2.93 6.59 -9.48
N THR A 220 3.56 5.71 -10.27
CA THR A 220 3.79 4.33 -9.86
C THR A 220 4.97 4.30 -8.91
N VAL A 221 4.72 3.90 -7.67
CA VAL A 221 5.73 3.86 -6.62
C VAL A 221 6.01 2.42 -6.22
N THR A 222 7.29 2.04 -6.17
CA THR A 222 7.73 0.79 -5.54
C THR A 222 8.47 1.12 -4.26
N MET A 223 8.10 0.45 -3.18
CA MET A 223 8.69 0.59 -1.83
C MET A 223 8.61 -0.75 -1.11
N ASN A 224 9.33 -0.88 0.01
CA ASN A 224 9.28 -2.09 0.82
C ASN A 224 8.59 -1.88 2.16
N TYR A 225 8.31 -2.97 2.90
CA TYR A 225 7.60 -2.91 4.18
C TYR A 225 8.36 -2.11 5.26
N GLU A 226 9.69 -2.07 5.25
CA GLU A 226 10.45 -1.20 6.16
C GLU A 226 10.21 0.29 5.83
N ASN A 227 10.08 0.64 4.54
CA ASN A 227 9.70 1.99 4.13
C ASN A 227 8.29 2.32 4.62
N LEU A 228 7.31 1.44 4.35
CA LEU A 228 5.93 1.62 4.81
C LEU A 228 5.87 1.82 6.33
N ARG A 229 6.56 0.95 7.08
CA ARG A 229 6.64 1.06 8.54
C ARG A 229 7.19 2.43 8.97
N SER A 230 8.31 2.85 8.39
CA SER A 230 8.93 4.14 8.71
C SER A 230 8.00 5.32 8.38
N ILE A 231 7.40 5.31 7.19
CA ILE A 231 6.50 6.37 6.73
C ILE A 231 5.25 6.43 7.63
N CYS A 232 4.55 5.31 7.84
CA CYS A 232 3.32 5.29 8.63
C CYS A 232 3.55 5.75 10.07
N HIS A 233 4.65 5.32 10.72
CA HIS A 233 4.96 5.78 12.07
C HIS A 233 5.30 7.28 12.15
N GLN A 234 6.01 7.82 11.16
CA GLN A 234 6.38 9.25 11.13
C GLN A 234 5.19 10.15 10.76
N ARG A 235 4.23 9.64 9.99
CA ARG A 235 3.11 10.41 9.44
C ARG A 235 1.76 10.16 10.11
N ALA A 236 1.70 9.30 11.12
CA ALA A 236 0.46 8.94 11.81
C ALA A 236 -0.33 10.16 12.35
N ASN A 237 0.38 11.20 12.81
CA ASN A 237 -0.22 12.41 13.37
C ASN A 237 0.11 13.65 12.53
N HIS A 238 0.27 13.49 11.20
CA HIS A 238 0.60 14.59 10.32
C HIS A 238 -0.60 15.55 10.14
N LYS A 239 -0.33 16.85 9.86
CA LYS A 239 -1.39 17.86 9.68
C LYS A 239 -2.19 17.70 8.38
N LEU A 240 -1.54 17.15 7.32
CA LEU A 240 -2.19 16.93 6.01
C LEU A 240 -3.02 15.66 6.04
N THR A 241 -4.31 15.78 5.68
CA THR A 241 -5.27 14.66 5.58
C THR A 241 -4.81 13.58 4.61
N GLN A 242 -4.06 13.94 3.56
CA GLN A 242 -3.50 13.03 2.58
C GLN A 242 -2.56 11.98 3.21
N TRP A 243 -1.82 12.34 4.27
CA TRP A 243 -1.01 11.37 5.01
C TRP A 243 -1.88 10.40 5.82
N HIS A 244 -3.01 10.87 6.37
CA HIS A 244 -3.97 9.98 7.04
C HIS A 244 -4.59 8.99 6.03
N GLN A 245 -4.94 9.47 4.82
CA GLN A 245 -5.45 8.61 3.74
C GLN A 245 -4.41 7.56 3.32
N PHE A 246 -3.12 7.93 3.22
CA PHE A 246 -2.05 6.99 2.94
C PHE A 246 -1.91 5.93 4.04
N VAL A 247 -1.86 6.34 5.31
CA VAL A 247 -1.76 5.42 6.46
C VAL A 247 -2.96 4.49 6.52
N GLN A 248 -4.16 5.00 6.29
CA GLN A 248 -5.39 4.20 6.24
C GLN A 248 -5.36 3.20 5.08
N TRP A 249 -4.91 3.62 3.90
CA TRP A 249 -4.75 2.71 2.77
C TRP A 249 -3.79 1.56 3.12
N VAL A 250 -2.66 1.84 3.75
CA VAL A 250 -1.71 0.81 4.21
C VAL A 250 -2.36 -0.13 5.20
N ASP A 251 -3.11 0.39 6.19
CA ASP A 251 -3.76 -0.43 7.22
C ASP A 251 -4.84 -1.36 6.61
N CYS A 252 -5.60 -0.86 5.63
CA CYS A 252 -6.74 -1.59 5.09
C CYS A 252 -6.41 -2.52 3.91
N TYR A 253 -5.38 -2.21 3.10
CA TYR A 253 -5.18 -2.87 1.80
C TYR A 253 -3.82 -3.53 1.64
N VAL A 254 -2.86 -3.30 2.54
CA VAL A 254 -1.55 -3.93 2.44
C VAL A 254 -1.53 -5.20 3.30
N PRO A 255 -1.26 -6.38 2.73
CA PRO A 255 -1.29 -7.66 3.46
C PRO A 255 -0.41 -7.64 4.70
N TYR A 256 -0.91 -8.16 5.82
CA TYR A 256 -0.22 -8.21 7.12
C TYR A 256 0.33 -6.86 7.61
N SER A 257 -0.27 -5.74 7.16
CA SER A 257 0.13 -4.39 7.57
C SER A 257 0.02 -4.20 9.08
N ALA A 258 -1.05 -4.69 9.69
CA ALA A 258 -1.28 -4.62 11.12
C ALA A 258 -0.06 -5.17 11.89
N GLN A 259 0.48 -6.32 11.50
CA GLN A 259 1.61 -6.97 12.15
C GLN A 259 2.93 -6.32 11.74
N PHE A 260 3.22 -6.23 10.43
CA PHE A 260 4.54 -5.88 9.92
C PHE A 260 4.80 -4.38 9.81
N VAL A 261 3.75 -3.58 9.58
CA VAL A 261 3.87 -2.12 9.53
C VAL A 261 3.57 -1.50 10.88
N PHE A 262 2.43 -1.83 11.49
CA PHE A 262 1.96 -1.19 12.72
C PHE A 262 2.41 -1.91 14.00
N GLY A 263 2.89 -3.16 13.92
CA GLY A 263 3.36 -3.93 15.07
C GLY A 263 2.24 -4.36 16.02
N LYS A 264 1.02 -4.52 15.49
CA LYS A 264 -0.12 -5.02 16.25
C LYS A 264 -0.05 -6.57 16.33
N PRO A 265 -0.39 -7.20 17.44
CA PRO A 265 -0.46 -8.66 17.50
C PRO A 265 -1.60 -9.18 16.62
N VAL A 266 -1.54 -10.48 16.30
CA VAL A 266 -2.68 -11.17 15.68
C VAL A 266 -3.81 -11.22 16.71
N ALA A 267 -4.98 -10.72 16.34
CA ALA A 267 -6.19 -10.77 17.13
C ALA A 267 -7.33 -11.32 16.25
N LEU A 268 -8.15 -12.20 16.83
CA LEU A 268 -9.41 -12.65 16.23
C LEU A 268 -10.53 -11.85 16.92
N ASP A 269 -11.23 -11.05 16.14
CA ASP A 269 -12.39 -10.28 16.60
C ASP A 269 -13.60 -11.18 16.86
#